data_e126ff28b7f4e370cc8b6ce1c043a1c6
#
_entry.id   e126ff28b7f4e370cc8b6ce1c043a1c6
#
_cell.length_a   1.000
_cell.length_b   1.000
_cell.length_c   1.000
_cell.angle_alpha   90.00
_cell.angle_beta   90.00
_cell.angle_gamma   90.00
#
_symmetry.space_group_name_H-M   'P 1'
#
loop_
_entity.id
_entity.type
_entity.pdbx_description
1 polymer ?
#
loop_
_entity_poly.entity_id
_entity_poly.type
_entity_poly.pdbx_seq_one_letter_code
_entity_poly.pdbx_strand_id
1 'polypeptide(L)'
;VKWNRLKYACCCSLMVSIPVFGQTLEQAVTLTLQNNPDIKSAFNEFTSKRYVNDASTGAYLPSIDLDAGIGYEGLDPSDEVARGDTDYTRKEASVTLTQLIWDGSATLNDIDRTAADAESVRFQLLADASDKALEVAKVYLDAVKAYEVLKLSEDNLAVHKDIYSDISKRVTSGIGSTADLTQVEARIAKAHGNLAAAQNNLYDTHTMFTRLVGQSPQGLIFPRADENFLPYTVDEAVSTAYELHPVIQVALADVDSAKFQYKQSKGVYYPTISIEASQTWRDDADGLKGRSDETLAMLRLRYNLFNGGSDVANADSFAYQLNKAKDLRESAYRNVEEGLKLSWTALDLTLQQKEFLSDHVDSASETVIAYEKQYKIGQRTLLDVLNTQNELFEARKDYLDAKYAEQFAKYRVMNATGQLLSALRVEVPQEWLDKVEY
;
A
#
# COMPACT_ATOMS: atom_id res chain seq x y z
N VAL A 1 47.27 -44.04 -28.19
CA VAL A 1 48.35 -43.05 -28.38
C VAL A 1 47.77 -41.80 -28.97
N LYS A 2 47.51 -40.76 -28.14
CA LYS A 2 47.72 -39.33 -28.42
C LYS A 2 47.31 -38.52 -27.20
N TRP A 3 48.26 -37.89 -26.58
CA TRP A 3 48.14 -36.90 -25.54
C TRP A 3 47.45 -35.63 -26.11
N ASN A 4 46.48 -35.10 -25.39
CA ASN A 4 45.99 -33.75 -25.62
C ASN A 4 46.20 -32.89 -24.38
N ARG A 5 46.83 -31.74 -24.62
CA ARG A 5 47.34 -30.77 -23.66
C ARG A 5 46.20 -30.07 -22.95
N LEU A 6 46.26 -30.05 -21.62
CA LEU A 6 45.46 -29.21 -20.72
C LEU A 6 45.91 -27.76 -20.93
N LYS A 7 45.02 -26.90 -21.45
CA LYS A 7 45.19 -25.45 -21.45
C LYS A 7 44.56 -24.89 -20.16
N TYR A 8 45.39 -24.43 -19.26
CA TYR A 8 44.95 -23.61 -18.12
C TYR A 8 44.45 -22.25 -18.65
N ALA A 9 43.14 -22.04 -18.63
CA ALA A 9 42.52 -20.71 -18.79
C ALA A 9 42.55 -20.02 -17.43
N CYS A 10 43.45 -19.06 -17.28
CA CYS A 10 43.51 -18.15 -16.16
C CYS A 10 42.31 -17.22 -16.24
N CYS A 11 41.23 -17.48 -15.46
CA CYS A 11 40.13 -16.55 -15.29
C CYS A 11 40.63 -15.41 -14.40
N CYS A 12 41.08 -14.32 -15.01
CA CYS A 12 41.15 -13.02 -14.34
C CYS A 12 39.70 -12.57 -14.05
N SER A 13 39.25 -12.79 -12.82
CA SER A 13 38.05 -12.13 -12.29
C SER A 13 38.33 -10.62 -12.18
N LEU A 14 37.91 -9.87 -13.18
CA LEU A 14 37.74 -8.42 -13.08
C LEU A 14 36.73 -8.17 -11.93
N MET A 15 37.23 -7.80 -10.75
CA MET A 15 36.42 -7.15 -9.74
C MET A 15 36.01 -5.79 -10.31
N VAL A 16 34.85 -5.75 -10.94
CA VAL A 16 34.16 -4.51 -11.24
C VAL A 16 33.77 -3.94 -9.87
N SER A 17 34.54 -2.95 -9.39
CA SER A 17 34.16 -2.11 -8.27
C SER A 17 32.91 -1.32 -8.74
N ILE A 18 31.73 -1.83 -8.40
CA ILE A 18 30.49 -1.09 -8.54
C ILE A 18 30.63 0.11 -7.59
N PRO A 19 30.60 1.36 -8.10
CA PRO A 19 30.58 2.52 -7.19
C PRO A 19 29.37 2.34 -6.29
N VAL A 20 29.58 2.27 -4.99
CA VAL A 20 28.52 2.29 -3.98
C VAL A 20 27.93 3.69 -4.03
N PHE A 21 27.01 3.96 -4.93
CA PHE A 21 26.13 5.10 -4.82
C PHE A 21 25.25 4.86 -3.60
N GLY A 22 25.20 5.85 -2.70
CA GLY A 22 24.32 5.77 -1.54
C GLY A 22 22.87 5.50 -2.01
N GLN A 23 22.16 4.68 -1.26
CA GLN A 23 20.76 4.34 -1.55
C GLN A 23 19.88 5.58 -1.40
N THR A 24 19.13 5.94 -2.44
CA THR A 24 18.19 7.08 -2.41
C THR A 24 16.81 6.65 -1.90
N LEU A 25 15.98 7.62 -1.51
CA LEU A 25 14.60 7.37 -1.08
C LEU A 25 13.78 6.73 -2.21
N GLU A 26 13.92 7.22 -3.44
CA GLU A 26 13.22 6.71 -4.62
C GLU A 26 13.55 5.23 -4.86
N GLN A 27 14.81 4.87 -4.72
CA GLN A 27 15.25 3.46 -4.83
C GLN A 27 14.65 2.59 -3.71
N ALA A 28 14.62 3.09 -2.47
CA ALA A 28 14.03 2.38 -1.34
C ALA A 28 12.52 2.16 -1.54
N VAL A 29 11.79 3.17 -2.02
CA VAL A 29 10.37 3.05 -2.34
C VAL A 29 10.15 2.07 -3.48
N THR A 30 10.89 2.18 -4.58
CA THR A 30 10.78 1.25 -5.73
C THR A 30 10.99 -0.20 -5.30
N LEU A 31 12.03 -0.47 -4.50
CA LEU A 31 12.29 -1.81 -3.96
C LEU A 31 11.16 -2.31 -3.07
N THR A 32 10.59 -1.43 -2.26
CA THR A 32 9.46 -1.77 -1.39
C THR A 32 8.23 -2.13 -2.22
N LEU A 33 7.85 -1.31 -3.20
CA LEU A 33 6.67 -1.59 -4.02
C LEU A 33 6.81 -2.89 -4.83
N GLN A 34 8.03 -3.25 -5.24
CA GLN A 34 8.29 -4.49 -5.96
C GLN A 34 8.29 -5.73 -5.05
N ASN A 35 8.72 -5.60 -3.79
CA ASN A 35 9.02 -6.77 -2.97
C ASN A 35 8.15 -6.92 -1.72
N ASN A 36 7.49 -5.86 -1.26
CA ASN A 36 6.72 -5.88 -0.03
C ASN A 36 5.51 -6.84 -0.13
N PRO A 37 5.31 -7.75 0.83
CA PRO A 37 4.21 -8.72 0.80
C PRO A 37 2.82 -8.08 0.83
N ASP A 38 2.64 -6.94 1.52
CA ASP A 38 1.35 -6.25 1.61
C ASP A 38 0.92 -5.74 0.23
N ILE A 39 1.85 -5.13 -0.53
CA ILE A 39 1.62 -4.64 -1.89
C ILE A 39 1.35 -5.80 -2.86
N LYS A 40 2.12 -6.90 -2.74
CA LYS A 40 1.85 -8.12 -3.53
C LYS A 40 0.48 -8.71 -3.23
N SER A 41 0.03 -8.67 -1.97
CA SER A 41 -1.30 -9.11 -1.57
C SER A 41 -2.39 -8.24 -2.21
N ALA A 42 -2.23 -6.91 -2.17
CA ALA A 42 -3.17 -5.98 -2.79
C ALA A 42 -3.23 -6.15 -4.32
N PHE A 43 -2.08 -6.38 -4.97
CA PHE A 43 -2.04 -6.70 -6.40
C PHE A 43 -2.73 -8.02 -6.75
N ASN A 44 -2.56 -9.07 -5.92
CA ASN A 44 -3.24 -10.33 -6.10
C ASN A 44 -4.76 -10.20 -5.94
N GLU A 45 -5.23 -9.34 -5.01
CA GLU A 45 -6.65 -9.05 -4.85
C GLU A 45 -7.21 -8.34 -6.09
N PHE A 46 -6.51 -7.33 -6.61
CA PHE A 46 -6.88 -6.67 -7.87
C PHE A 46 -6.97 -7.68 -9.03
N THR A 47 -5.95 -8.52 -9.18
CA THR A 47 -5.91 -9.55 -10.23
C THR A 47 -7.06 -10.55 -10.09
N SER A 48 -7.39 -10.95 -8.85
CA SER A 48 -8.54 -11.80 -8.57
C SER A 48 -9.85 -11.15 -9.03
N LYS A 49 -10.06 -9.86 -8.77
CA LYS A 49 -11.24 -9.13 -9.22
C LYS A 49 -11.35 -9.00 -10.74
N ARG A 50 -10.22 -8.83 -11.43
CA ARG A 50 -10.20 -8.88 -12.91
C ARG A 50 -10.71 -10.21 -13.43
N TYR A 51 -10.24 -11.34 -12.88
CA TYR A 51 -10.71 -12.65 -13.28
C TYR A 51 -12.18 -12.91 -12.90
N VAL A 52 -12.71 -12.28 -11.83
CA VAL A 52 -14.15 -12.29 -11.54
C VAL A 52 -14.93 -11.57 -12.65
N ASN A 53 -14.42 -10.45 -13.16
CA ASN A 53 -15.03 -9.77 -14.30
C ASN A 53 -14.96 -10.59 -15.59
N ASP A 54 -13.83 -11.25 -15.87
CA ASP A 54 -13.72 -12.20 -17.00
C ASP A 54 -14.74 -13.35 -16.87
N ALA A 55 -14.93 -13.87 -15.65
CA ALA A 55 -15.93 -14.91 -15.39
C ALA A 55 -17.37 -14.40 -15.60
N SER A 56 -17.68 -13.16 -15.20
CA SER A 56 -18.97 -12.52 -15.46
C SER A 56 -19.21 -12.34 -16.96
N THR A 57 -18.19 -11.97 -17.72
CA THR A 57 -18.25 -11.91 -19.19
C THR A 57 -18.49 -13.28 -19.78
N GLY A 58 -17.89 -14.33 -19.21
CA GLY A 58 -18.12 -15.73 -19.58
C GLY A 58 -19.58 -16.15 -19.44
N ALA A 59 -20.34 -15.58 -18.50
CA ALA A 59 -21.75 -15.88 -18.32
C ALA A 59 -22.65 -15.44 -19.50
N TYR A 60 -22.17 -14.54 -20.35
CA TYR A 60 -22.84 -14.13 -21.59
C TYR A 60 -22.48 -15.02 -22.79
N LEU A 61 -21.46 -15.87 -22.66
CA LEU A 61 -21.04 -16.82 -23.71
C LEU A 61 -21.85 -18.13 -23.63
N PRO A 62 -21.85 -18.97 -24.70
CA PRO A 62 -22.54 -20.24 -24.64
C PRO A 62 -21.90 -21.21 -23.64
N SER A 63 -22.75 -21.89 -22.84
CA SER A 63 -22.30 -23.05 -22.04
C SER A 63 -22.59 -24.35 -22.82
N ILE A 64 -21.71 -25.33 -22.62
CA ILE A 64 -21.87 -26.69 -23.15
C ILE A 64 -21.71 -27.65 -21.97
N ASP A 65 -22.80 -28.33 -21.64
CA ASP A 65 -22.86 -29.25 -20.51
C ASP A 65 -23.03 -30.70 -21.04
N LEU A 66 -22.27 -31.64 -20.45
CA LEU A 66 -22.38 -33.08 -20.68
C LEU A 66 -22.89 -33.75 -19.41
N ASP A 67 -24.05 -34.37 -19.52
CA ASP A 67 -24.63 -35.20 -18.47
C ASP A 67 -24.64 -36.66 -18.89
N ALA A 68 -24.24 -37.57 -18.02
CA ALA A 68 -24.30 -39.00 -18.27
C ALA A 68 -24.68 -39.75 -17.01
N GLY A 69 -25.61 -40.68 -17.16
CA GLY A 69 -26.16 -41.47 -16.06
C GLY A 69 -26.32 -42.96 -16.42
N ILE A 70 -26.14 -43.83 -15.44
CA ILE A 70 -26.53 -45.23 -15.45
C ILE A 70 -27.22 -45.56 -14.15
N GLY A 71 -28.39 -46.20 -14.21
CA GLY A 71 -29.15 -46.51 -13.01
C GLY A 71 -30.15 -47.64 -13.23
N TYR A 72 -30.77 -48.07 -12.15
CA TYR A 72 -31.93 -48.97 -12.20
C TYR A 72 -33.22 -48.15 -12.27
N GLU A 73 -34.10 -48.50 -13.22
CA GLU A 73 -35.41 -47.90 -13.38
C GLU A 73 -36.48 -49.02 -13.24
N GLY A 74 -37.30 -48.92 -12.20
CA GLY A 74 -38.44 -49.77 -11.99
C GLY A 74 -39.73 -48.96 -12.22
N LEU A 75 -40.59 -49.33 -13.11
CA LEU A 75 -41.86 -48.69 -13.39
C LEU A 75 -42.99 -49.64 -12.99
N ASP A 76 -43.97 -49.14 -12.21
CA ASP A 76 -45.22 -49.84 -11.91
C ASP A 76 -46.37 -49.14 -12.63
N PRO A 77 -46.62 -49.51 -13.90
CA PRO A 77 -47.68 -48.87 -14.70
C PRO A 77 -49.03 -49.27 -14.15
N SER A 78 -49.86 -48.30 -13.84
CA SER A 78 -51.28 -48.50 -13.37
C SER A 78 -52.20 -48.99 -14.45
N ASP A 79 -51.78 -49.11 -15.70
CA ASP A 79 -52.61 -49.55 -16.83
C ASP A 79 -52.31 -51.00 -17.22
N GLU A 80 -53.35 -51.82 -17.34
CA GLU A 80 -53.33 -53.26 -17.75
C GLU A 80 -52.73 -53.53 -19.14
N VAL A 81 -52.45 -52.53 -19.95
CA VAL A 81 -51.97 -52.65 -21.35
C VAL A 81 -50.44 -52.79 -21.44
N ALA A 82 -49.73 -52.45 -20.43
CA ALA A 82 -48.26 -52.52 -20.43
C ALA A 82 -47.73 -53.71 -19.64
N ARG A 83 -48.04 -54.95 -20.12
CA ARG A 83 -47.45 -56.18 -19.59
C ARG A 83 -46.11 -56.42 -20.27
N GLY A 84 -45.03 -55.74 -19.75
CA GLY A 84 -43.66 -55.97 -20.12
C GLY A 84 -42.74 -55.94 -18.86
N ASP A 85 -41.52 -56.36 -19.02
CA ASP A 85 -40.47 -56.21 -18.01
C ASP A 85 -40.42 -54.75 -17.60
N THR A 86 -40.65 -54.46 -16.32
CA THR A 86 -40.73 -53.09 -15.75
C THR A 86 -39.39 -52.68 -15.12
N ASP A 87 -38.43 -53.58 -15.16
CA ASP A 87 -37.09 -53.40 -14.60
C ASP A 87 -36.06 -53.17 -15.70
N TYR A 88 -35.48 -52.00 -15.77
CA TYR A 88 -34.52 -51.59 -16.79
C TYR A 88 -33.22 -51.16 -16.18
N THR A 89 -32.10 -51.37 -16.87
CA THR A 89 -30.84 -50.71 -16.63
C THR A 89 -30.77 -49.45 -17.49
N ARG A 90 -31.34 -48.35 -16.99
CA ARG A 90 -31.35 -47.04 -17.65
C ARG A 90 -29.95 -46.54 -17.92
N LYS A 91 -29.66 -46.20 -19.14
CA LYS A 91 -28.44 -45.50 -19.53
C LYS A 91 -28.83 -44.23 -20.28
N GLU A 92 -28.26 -43.10 -19.91
CA GLU A 92 -28.50 -41.84 -20.60
C GLU A 92 -27.23 -41.04 -20.73
N ALA A 93 -27.11 -40.27 -21.80
CA ALA A 93 -26.13 -39.25 -21.99
C ALA A 93 -26.77 -38.10 -22.75
N SER A 94 -26.46 -36.88 -22.35
CA SER A 94 -26.91 -35.69 -23.05
C SER A 94 -25.83 -34.65 -23.18
N VAL A 95 -25.78 -33.97 -24.30
CA VAL A 95 -24.99 -32.75 -24.52
C VAL A 95 -25.95 -31.60 -24.74
N THR A 96 -25.86 -30.58 -23.90
CA THR A 96 -26.73 -29.41 -23.96
C THR A 96 -25.92 -28.16 -24.17
N LEU A 97 -26.20 -27.37 -25.19
CA LEU A 97 -25.70 -26.03 -25.43
C LEU A 97 -26.76 -25.01 -24.99
N THR A 98 -26.39 -24.09 -24.12
CA THR A 98 -27.24 -22.99 -23.70
C THR A 98 -26.59 -21.67 -24.03
N GLN A 99 -27.27 -20.79 -24.79
CA GLN A 99 -26.81 -19.45 -25.11
C GLN A 99 -27.84 -18.42 -24.63
N LEU A 100 -27.38 -17.56 -23.68
CA LEU A 100 -28.17 -16.39 -23.30
C LEU A 100 -28.24 -15.40 -24.46
N ILE A 101 -29.44 -14.96 -24.82
CA ILE A 101 -29.66 -13.91 -25.83
C ILE A 101 -29.97 -12.58 -25.14
N TRP A 102 -30.84 -12.62 -24.12
CA TRP A 102 -31.25 -11.44 -23.38
C TRP A 102 -31.94 -11.81 -22.07
N ASP A 103 -31.61 -11.04 -21.00
CA ASP A 103 -32.15 -11.25 -19.65
C ASP A 103 -32.58 -9.93 -18.99
N GLY A 104 -33.07 -8.97 -19.77
CA GLY A 104 -33.32 -7.63 -19.25
C GLY A 104 -32.07 -6.84 -18.94
N SER A 105 -30.94 -7.19 -19.56
CA SER A 105 -29.60 -6.63 -19.34
C SER A 105 -29.03 -6.91 -17.92
N ALA A 106 -29.54 -7.92 -17.21
CA ALA A 106 -29.02 -8.30 -15.91
C ALA A 106 -27.54 -8.71 -16.00
N THR A 107 -27.22 -9.65 -16.92
CA THR A 107 -25.85 -10.11 -17.14
C THR A 107 -24.92 -8.99 -17.60
N LEU A 108 -25.34 -8.09 -18.49
CA LEU A 108 -24.53 -6.95 -18.91
C LEU A 108 -24.24 -6.00 -17.75
N ASN A 109 -25.25 -5.67 -16.93
CA ASN A 109 -25.02 -4.86 -15.74
C ASN A 109 -24.19 -5.59 -14.66
N ASP A 110 -24.18 -6.92 -14.63
CA ASP A 110 -23.27 -7.68 -13.75
C ASP A 110 -21.81 -7.59 -14.21
N ILE A 111 -21.58 -7.64 -15.53
CA ILE A 111 -20.24 -7.42 -16.11
C ILE A 111 -19.73 -6.01 -15.75
N ASP A 112 -20.56 -4.98 -15.99
CA ASP A 112 -20.21 -3.60 -15.65
C ASP A 112 -19.97 -3.43 -14.14
N ARG A 113 -20.79 -4.09 -13.29
CA ARG A 113 -20.62 -4.08 -11.83
C ARG A 113 -19.28 -4.68 -11.40
N THR A 114 -18.98 -5.88 -11.90
CA THR A 114 -17.71 -6.56 -11.54
C THR A 114 -16.50 -5.85 -12.10
N ALA A 115 -16.61 -5.17 -13.24
CA ALA A 115 -15.57 -4.30 -13.75
C ALA A 115 -15.36 -3.06 -12.86
N ALA A 116 -16.46 -2.42 -12.41
CA ALA A 116 -16.36 -1.31 -11.45
C ALA A 116 -15.79 -1.75 -10.10
N ASP A 117 -16.14 -2.96 -9.61
CA ASP A 117 -15.52 -3.55 -8.41
C ASP A 117 -14.01 -3.75 -8.59
N ALA A 118 -13.57 -4.25 -9.74
CA ALA A 118 -12.16 -4.42 -10.05
C ALA A 118 -11.42 -3.08 -10.13
N GLU A 119 -12.07 -2.06 -10.69
CA GLU A 119 -11.50 -0.70 -10.76
C GLU A 119 -11.39 -0.06 -9.37
N SER A 120 -12.38 -0.27 -8.48
CA SER A 120 -12.28 0.15 -7.07
C SER A 120 -11.07 -0.46 -6.39
N VAL A 121 -10.87 -1.78 -6.52
CA VAL A 121 -9.71 -2.48 -5.93
C VAL A 121 -8.38 -2.04 -6.59
N ARG A 122 -8.38 -1.68 -7.87
CA ARG A 122 -7.22 -1.09 -8.53
C ARG A 122 -6.80 0.24 -7.90
N PHE A 123 -7.76 1.12 -7.65
CA PHE A 123 -7.47 2.38 -6.95
C PHE A 123 -7.08 2.17 -5.49
N GLN A 124 -7.64 1.14 -4.83
CA GLN A 124 -7.20 0.77 -3.48
C GLN A 124 -5.73 0.32 -3.47
N LEU A 125 -5.28 -0.47 -4.45
CA LEU A 125 -3.87 -0.83 -4.62
C LEU A 125 -2.98 0.42 -4.78
N LEU A 126 -3.41 1.42 -5.55
CA LEU A 126 -2.67 2.68 -5.70
C LEU A 126 -2.64 3.51 -4.41
N ALA A 127 -3.73 3.50 -3.62
CA ALA A 127 -3.78 4.12 -2.30
C ALA A 127 -2.79 3.43 -1.34
N ASP A 128 -2.84 2.11 -1.26
CA ASP A 128 -1.94 1.30 -0.43
C ASP A 128 -0.47 1.50 -0.82
N ALA A 129 -0.19 1.60 -2.12
CA ALA A 129 1.16 1.88 -2.62
C ALA A 129 1.65 3.28 -2.22
N SER A 130 0.77 4.29 -2.28
CA SER A 130 1.10 5.66 -1.86
C SER A 130 1.34 5.76 -0.36
N ASP A 131 0.49 5.14 0.45
CA ASP A 131 0.65 5.09 1.90
C ASP A 131 1.92 4.32 2.30
N LYS A 132 2.22 3.22 1.61
CA LYS A 132 3.46 2.46 1.81
C LYS A 132 4.69 3.28 1.43
N ALA A 133 4.64 4.05 0.35
CA ALA A 133 5.71 4.98 -0.03
C ALA A 133 5.94 6.05 1.04
N LEU A 134 4.87 6.59 1.64
CA LEU A 134 4.97 7.53 2.74
C LEU A 134 5.56 6.88 4.01
N GLU A 135 5.20 5.64 4.33
CA GLU A 135 5.80 4.87 5.42
C GLU A 135 7.31 4.68 5.21
N VAL A 136 7.72 4.34 3.97
CA VAL A 136 9.14 4.24 3.59
C VAL A 136 9.84 5.58 3.75
N ALA A 137 9.23 6.68 3.28
CA ALA A 137 9.82 8.02 3.42
C ALA A 137 10.07 8.37 4.89
N LYS A 138 9.13 8.04 5.78
CA LYS A 138 9.30 8.24 7.23
C LYS A 138 10.47 7.44 7.79
N VAL A 139 10.49 6.13 7.55
CA VAL A 139 11.53 5.23 8.10
C VAL A 139 12.91 5.56 7.51
N TYR A 140 12.97 5.95 6.25
CA TYR A 140 14.18 6.41 5.59
C TYR A 140 14.74 7.67 6.27
N LEU A 141 13.90 8.70 6.46
CA LEU A 141 14.26 9.95 7.13
C LEU A 141 14.71 9.69 8.58
N ASP A 142 13.98 8.83 9.30
CA ASP A 142 14.32 8.45 10.68
C ASP A 142 15.70 7.75 10.75
N ALA A 143 16.03 6.89 9.77
CA ALA A 143 17.34 6.22 9.73
C ALA A 143 18.48 7.19 9.42
N VAL A 144 18.30 8.14 8.49
CA VAL A 144 19.29 9.19 8.21
C VAL A 144 19.47 10.10 9.43
N LYS A 145 18.36 10.52 10.07
CA LYS A 145 18.37 11.32 11.29
C LYS A 145 19.11 10.61 12.42
N ALA A 146 18.84 9.34 12.65
CA ALA A 146 19.49 8.55 13.72
C ALA A 146 21.00 8.50 13.53
N TYR A 147 21.49 8.44 12.30
CA TYR A 147 22.93 8.52 12.01
C TYR A 147 23.51 9.92 12.33
N GLU A 148 22.82 11.02 11.97
CA GLU A 148 23.26 12.38 12.30
C GLU A 148 23.26 12.61 13.83
N VAL A 149 22.27 12.10 14.56
CA VAL A 149 22.17 12.18 16.03
C VAL A 149 23.28 11.36 16.70
N LEU A 150 23.60 10.18 16.16
CA LEU A 150 24.73 9.38 16.65
C LEU A 150 26.04 10.17 16.55
N LYS A 151 26.33 10.75 15.38
CA LYS A 151 27.53 11.57 15.17
C LYS A 151 27.55 12.78 16.10
N LEU A 152 26.41 13.48 16.27
CA LEU A 152 26.32 14.58 17.23
C LEU A 152 26.62 14.13 18.67
N SER A 153 26.18 12.92 19.05
CA SER A 153 26.45 12.36 20.40
C SER A 153 27.91 11.95 20.58
N GLU A 154 28.57 11.46 19.52
CA GLU A 154 30.00 11.18 19.51
C GLU A 154 30.82 12.48 19.69
N ASP A 155 30.47 13.53 18.94
CA ASP A 155 31.14 14.85 19.05
C ASP A 155 30.93 15.44 20.44
N ASN A 156 29.72 15.35 21.02
CA ASN A 156 29.45 15.82 22.39
C ASN A 156 30.28 15.08 23.43
N LEU A 157 30.42 13.75 23.30
CA LEU A 157 31.30 12.98 24.20
C LEU A 157 32.78 13.39 24.06
N ALA A 158 33.25 13.64 22.82
CA ALA A 158 34.63 14.09 22.58
C ALA A 158 34.88 15.42 23.24
N VAL A 159 34.00 16.43 23.10
CA VAL A 159 34.11 17.74 23.77
C VAL A 159 34.21 17.59 25.28
N HIS A 160 33.38 16.77 25.92
CA HIS A 160 33.44 16.56 27.37
C HIS A 160 34.73 15.86 27.82
N LYS A 161 35.30 14.94 27.02
CA LYS A 161 36.58 14.30 27.28
C LYS A 161 37.75 15.30 27.18
N ASP A 162 37.70 16.23 26.24
CA ASP A 162 38.71 17.29 26.10
C ASP A 162 38.66 18.22 27.31
N ILE A 163 37.48 18.66 27.74
CA ILE A 163 37.30 19.45 28.96
C ILE A 163 37.84 18.70 30.17
N TYR A 164 37.55 17.39 30.31
CA TYR A 164 38.07 16.57 31.39
C TYR A 164 39.61 16.54 31.42
N SER A 165 40.23 16.34 30.26
CA SER A 165 41.70 16.33 30.14
C SER A 165 42.32 17.64 30.66
N ASP A 166 41.72 18.78 30.29
CA ASP A 166 42.21 20.09 30.71
C ASP A 166 41.99 20.33 32.21
N ILE A 167 40.84 19.98 32.76
CA ILE A 167 40.55 20.11 34.19
C ILE A 167 41.42 19.17 35.02
N SER A 168 41.59 17.91 34.59
CA SER A 168 42.46 16.94 35.26
C SER A 168 43.93 17.46 35.39
N LYS A 169 44.49 18.05 34.33
CA LYS A 169 45.80 18.66 34.33
C LYS A 169 45.87 19.81 35.35
N ARG A 170 44.87 20.67 35.43
CA ARG A 170 44.80 21.79 36.39
C ARG A 170 44.75 21.30 37.83
N VAL A 171 43.94 20.28 38.12
CA VAL A 171 43.81 19.66 39.45
C VAL A 171 45.15 19.01 39.87
N THR A 172 45.79 18.25 38.98
CA THR A 172 47.08 17.62 39.21
C THR A 172 48.20 18.65 39.50
N SER A 173 48.12 19.81 38.85
CA SER A 173 49.02 20.92 39.06
C SER A 173 48.71 21.76 40.32
N GLY A 174 47.68 21.41 41.09
CA GLY A 174 47.29 22.13 42.31
C GLY A 174 46.51 23.44 42.06
N ILE A 175 46.13 23.74 40.83
CA ILE A 175 45.45 25.01 40.46
C ILE A 175 43.92 24.80 40.32
N GLY A 176 43.44 23.55 40.15
CA GLY A 176 42.06 23.21 39.93
C GLY A 176 41.34 22.68 41.16
N SER A 177 40.00 22.73 41.13
CA SER A 177 39.12 22.16 42.16
C SER A 177 38.77 20.69 41.86
N THR A 178 38.82 19.83 42.89
CA THR A 178 38.31 18.44 42.75
C THR A 178 36.82 18.40 42.48
N ALA A 179 36.02 19.40 42.92
CA ALA A 179 34.61 19.54 42.61
C ALA A 179 34.39 19.74 41.11
N ASP A 180 35.24 20.54 40.44
CA ASP A 180 35.18 20.73 38.99
C ASP A 180 35.43 19.41 38.23
N LEU A 181 36.42 18.62 38.70
CA LEU A 181 36.72 17.31 38.12
C LEU A 181 35.51 16.37 38.21
N THR A 182 34.91 16.27 39.40
CA THR A 182 33.69 15.41 39.60
C THR A 182 32.52 15.88 38.77
N GLN A 183 32.34 17.19 38.54
CA GLN A 183 31.31 17.72 37.66
C GLN A 183 31.51 17.28 36.19
N VAL A 184 32.74 17.35 35.68
CA VAL A 184 33.03 16.92 34.31
C VAL A 184 32.87 15.39 34.17
N GLU A 185 33.27 14.62 35.18
CA GLU A 185 33.02 13.16 35.21
C GLU A 185 31.54 12.82 35.13
N ALA A 186 30.67 13.54 35.85
CA ALA A 186 29.22 13.38 35.75
C ALA A 186 28.70 13.71 34.34
N ARG A 187 29.24 14.76 33.68
CA ARG A 187 28.85 15.10 32.29
C ARG A 187 29.32 14.05 31.27
N ILE A 188 30.51 13.48 31.43
CA ILE A 188 31.02 12.37 30.61
C ILE A 188 30.09 11.14 30.76
N ALA A 189 29.69 10.79 31.99
CA ALA A 189 28.79 9.69 32.23
C ALA A 189 27.43 9.91 31.52
N LYS A 190 26.87 11.15 31.59
CA LYS A 190 25.67 11.52 30.83
C LYS A 190 25.88 11.42 29.33
N ALA A 191 27.02 11.90 28.80
CA ALA A 191 27.35 11.86 27.38
C ALA A 191 27.49 10.40 26.87
N HIS A 192 28.06 9.49 27.68
CA HIS A 192 28.06 8.05 27.38
C HIS A 192 26.65 7.46 27.33
N GLY A 193 25.76 7.86 28.25
CA GLY A 193 24.36 7.47 28.22
C GLY A 193 23.65 7.94 26.94
N ASN A 194 23.86 9.19 26.54
CA ASN A 194 23.32 9.75 25.30
C ASN A 194 23.84 9.00 24.06
N LEU A 195 25.14 8.69 24.03
CA LEU A 195 25.71 7.90 22.91
C LEU A 195 25.14 6.51 22.83
N ALA A 196 24.98 5.80 23.95
CA ALA A 196 24.37 4.47 23.97
C ALA A 196 22.91 4.51 23.48
N ALA A 197 22.14 5.53 23.89
CA ALA A 197 20.78 5.74 23.42
C ALA A 197 20.72 6.02 21.90
N ALA A 198 21.64 6.83 21.37
CA ALA A 198 21.74 7.12 19.94
C ALA A 198 22.14 5.88 19.13
N GLN A 199 23.04 5.03 19.65
CA GLN A 199 23.41 3.75 19.04
C GLN A 199 22.22 2.79 18.98
N ASN A 200 21.45 2.67 20.07
CA ASN A 200 20.25 1.86 20.09
C ASN A 200 19.22 2.36 19.07
N ASN A 201 18.96 3.68 19.04
CA ASN A 201 18.02 4.28 18.10
C ASN A 201 18.41 4.04 16.63
N LEU A 202 19.71 4.10 16.31
CA LEU A 202 20.20 3.76 14.96
C LEU A 202 19.92 2.29 14.63
N TYR A 203 20.18 1.38 15.57
CA TYR A 203 19.88 -0.04 15.37
C TYR A 203 18.38 -0.29 15.14
N ASP A 204 17.53 0.34 15.94
CA ASP A 204 16.07 0.21 15.83
C ASP A 204 15.56 0.72 14.47
N THR A 205 16.02 1.90 14.03
CA THR A 205 15.63 2.47 12.74
C THR A 205 16.14 1.63 11.57
N HIS A 206 17.34 1.07 11.64
CA HIS A 206 17.87 0.15 10.63
C HIS A 206 17.05 -1.15 10.55
N THR A 207 16.59 -1.66 11.69
CA THR A 207 15.76 -2.85 11.74
C THR A 207 14.38 -2.58 11.13
N MET A 208 13.75 -1.43 11.44
CA MET A 208 12.49 -0.99 10.84
C MET A 208 12.64 -0.80 9.32
N PHE A 209 13.71 -0.17 8.88
CA PHE A 209 14.02 -0.01 7.46
C PHE A 209 14.14 -1.36 6.76
N THR A 210 14.91 -2.29 7.34
CA THR A 210 15.11 -3.63 6.76
C THR A 210 13.80 -4.40 6.66
N ARG A 211 12.93 -4.31 7.68
CA ARG A 211 11.60 -4.93 7.64
C ARG A 211 10.73 -4.39 6.52
N LEU A 212 10.76 -3.07 6.28
CA LEU A 212 9.88 -2.41 5.33
C LEU A 212 10.39 -2.53 3.88
N VAL A 213 11.70 -2.27 3.67
CA VAL A 213 12.33 -2.24 2.34
C VAL A 213 12.82 -3.62 1.90
N GLY A 214 13.03 -4.55 2.86
CA GLY A 214 13.49 -5.91 2.58
C GLY A 214 15.02 -6.06 2.50
N GLN A 215 15.79 -4.99 2.69
CA GLN A 215 17.25 -5.01 2.74
C GLN A 215 17.80 -3.97 3.72
N SER A 216 19.00 -4.20 4.25
CA SER A 216 19.64 -3.27 5.16
C SER A 216 20.01 -1.95 4.48
N PRO A 217 19.91 -0.81 5.18
CA PRO A 217 20.25 0.50 4.62
C PRO A 217 21.76 0.58 4.28
N GLN A 218 22.09 1.17 3.12
CA GLN A 218 23.46 1.31 2.65
C GLN A 218 23.72 2.76 2.22
N GLY A 219 24.50 3.51 3.04
CA GLY A 219 24.94 4.86 2.68
C GLY A 219 23.80 5.81 2.35
N LEU A 220 22.75 5.86 3.20
CA LEU A 220 21.58 6.69 2.98
C LEU A 220 21.94 8.16 2.77
N ILE A 221 21.29 8.80 1.80
CA ILE A 221 21.52 10.21 1.44
C ILE A 221 20.32 11.02 1.94
N PHE A 222 20.54 12.25 2.45
CA PHE A 222 19.46 13.14 2.85
C PHE A 222 18.56 13.44 1.65
N PRO A 223 17.27 13.01 1.67
CA PRO A 223 16.38 13.21 0.55
C PRO A 223 15.82 14.64 0.57
N ARG A 224 15.72 15.24 -0.60
CA ARG A 224 15.03 16.54 -0.77
C ARG A 224 13.74 16.32 -1.53
N ALA A 225 12.63 16.72 -0.93
CA ALA A 225 11.34 16.70 -1.60
C ALA A 225 11.35 17.64 -2.81
N ASP A 226 10.75 17.20 -3.93
CA ASP A 226 10.59 18.02 -5.13
C ASP A 226 9.45 19.03 -4.90
N GLU A 227 9.82 20.28 -4.61
CA GLU A 227 8.88 21.34 -4.25
C GLU A 227 7.92 21.73 -5.39
N ASN A 228 8.18 21.31 -6.63
CA ASN A 228 7.25 21.52 -7.74
C ASN A 228 5.92 20.76 -7.57
N PHE A 229 5.90 19.74 -6.72
CA PHE A 229 4.69 18.98 -6.36
C PHE A 229 3.98 19.51 -5.11
N LEU A 230 4.47 20.61 -4.53
CA LEU A 230 3.78 21.28 -3.43
C LEU A 230 2.89 22.39 -3.99
N PRO A 231 1.57 22.35 -3.74
CA PRO A 231 0.66 23.41 -4.14
C PRO A 231 1.03 24.76 -3.46
N TYR A 232 0.70 25.87 -4.11
CA TYR A 232 0.96 27.20 -3.54
C TYR A 232 -0.08 27.62 -2.50
N THR A 233 -1.30 27.06 -2.58
CA THR A 233 -2.42 27.39 -1.67
C THR A 233 -3.13 26.13 -1.23
N VAL A 234 -3.85 26.22 -0.08
CA VAL A 234 -4.68 25.12 0.42
C VAL A 234 -5.81 24.79 -0.56
N ASP A 235 -6.41 25.80 -1.20
CA ASP A 235 -7.51 25.59 -2.14
C ASP A 235 -7.06 24.86 -3.41
N GLU A 236 -5.86 25.18 -3.92
CA GLU A 236 -5.22 24.44 -5.01
C GLU A 236 -4.94 23.00 -4.60
N ALA A 237 -4.44 22.80 -3.39
CA ALA A 237 -4.18 21.47 -2.85
C ALA A 237 -5.46 20.63 -2.75
N VAL A 238 -6.57 21.23 -2.30
CA VAL A 238 -7.89 20.55 -2.19
C VAL A 238 -8.41 20.18 -3.58
N SER A 239 -8.33 21.09 -4.57
CA SER A 239 -8.79 20.78 -5.92
C SER A 239 -7.96 19.64 -6.56
N THR A 240 -6.65 19.67 -6.37
CA THR A 240 -5.75 18.59 -6.84
C THR A 240 -6.07 17.25 -6.18
N ALA A 241 -6.31 17.26 -4.86
CA ALA A 241 -6.69 16.04 -4.13
C ALA A 241 -8.02 15.47 -4.61
N TYR A 242 -9.00 16.30 -4.93
CA TYR A 242 -10.30 15.87 -5.45
C TYR A 242 -10.18 15.16 -6.81
N GLU A 243 -9.20 15.53 -7.61
CA GLU A 243 -8.96 14.94 -8.94
C GLU A 243 -8.07 13.68 -8.87
N LEU A 244 -7.02 13.71 -8.05
CA LEU A 244 -5.95 12.73 -8.12
C LEU A 244 -5.91 11.73 -6.97
N HIS A 245 -6.58 12.02 -5.82
CA HIS A 245 -6.43 11.18 -4.64
C HIS A 245 -7.08 9.79 -4.83
N PRO A 246 -6.32 8.68 -4.68
CA PRO A 246 -6.82 7.33 -4.98
C PRO A 246 -8.06 6.94 -4.18
N VAL A 247 -8.17 7.35 -2.91
CA VAL A 247 -9.33 7.04 -2.05
C VAL A 247 -10.62 7.64 -2.59
N ILE A 248 -10.57 8.81 -3.25
CA ILE A 248 -11.73 9.40 -3.92
C ILE A 248 -12.11 8.58 -5.15
N GLN A 249 -11.11 8.12 -5.90
CA GLN A 249 -11.34 7.25 -7.08
C GLN A 249 -11.96 5.91 -6.67
N VAL A 250 -11.52 5.31 -5.54
CA VAL A 250 -12.17 4.13 -4.93
C VAL A 250 -13.66 4.41 -4.70
N ALA A 251 -13.99 5.50 -4.01
CA ALA A 251 -15.36 5.83 -3.67
C ALA A 251 -16.23 6.13 -4.92
N LEU A 252 -15.65 6.66 -6.00
CA LEU A 252 -16.34 6.85 -7.28
C LEU A 252 -16.65 5.52 -7.96
N ALA A 253 -15.67 4.62 -8.02
CA ALA A 253 -15.86 3.26 -8.58
C ALA A 253 -16.88 2.45 -7.77
N ASP A 254 -16.90 2.56 -6.44
CA ASP A 254 -17.91 1.93 -5.58
C ASP A 254 -19.32 2.44 -5.85
N VAL A 255 -19.49 3.73 -6.15
CA VAL A 255 -20.79 4.28 -6.56
C VAL A 255 -21.22 3.71 -7.89
N ASP A 256 -20.30 3.55 -8.85
CA ASP A 256 -20.63 2.95 -10.15
C ASP A 256 -20.99 1.47 -10.00
N SER A 257 -20.25 0.70 -9.20
CA SER A 257 -20.61 -0.69 -8.87
C SER A 257 -22.01 -0.79 -8.26
N ALA A 258 -22.33 0.01 -7.24
CA ALA A 258 -23.65 0.02 -6.62
C ALA A 258 -24.77 0.44 -7.60
N LYS A 259 -24.48 1.34 -8.55
CA LYS A 259 -25.39 1.76 -9.62
C LYS A 259 -25.66 0.63 -10.60
N PHE A 260 -24.64 -0.11 -11.02
CA PHE A 260 -24.82 -1.27 -11.90
C PHE A 260 -25.53 -2.41 -11.18
N GLN A 261 -25.26 -2.64 -9.89
CA GLN A 261 -25.99 -3.61 -9.09
C GLN A 261 -27.50 -3.27 -9.00
N TYR A 262 -27.83 -2.00 -8.80
CA TYR A 262 -29.23 -1.54 -8.85
C TYR A 262 -29.86 -1.74 -10.24
N LYS A 263 -29.13 -1.48 -11.33
CA LYS A 263 -29.63 -1.76 -12.68
C LYS A 263 -29.82 -3.26 -12.95
N GLN A 264 -28.84 -4.08 -12.50
CA GLN A 264 -28.91 -5.54 -12.59
C GLN A 264 -30.16 -6.09 -11.92
N SER A 265 -30.50 -5.59 -10.73
CA SER A 265 -31.68 -6.02 -9.98
C SER A 265 -33.01 -5.76 -10.72
N LYS A 266 -33.02 -4.81 -11.66
CA LYS A 266 -34.21 -4.52 -12.50
C LYS A 266 -34.37 -5.48 -13.66
N GLY A 267 -33.38 -6.28 -13.99
CA GLY A 267 -33.44 -7.29 -15.04
C GLY A 267 -34.60 -8.30 -14.79
N VAL A 268 -34.90 -8.57 -13.52
CA VAL A 268 -36.01 -9.48 -13.13
C VAL A 268 -37.40 -9.04 -13.65
N TYR A 269 -37.60 -7.75 -13.96
CA TYR A 269 -38.84 -7.23 -14.53
C TYR A 269 -38.97 -7.52 -16.02
N TYR A 270 -38.03 -8.19 -16.64
CA TYR A 270 -38.00 -8.53 -18.05
C TYR A 270 -37.91 -10.06 -18.24
N PRO A 271 -38.34 -10.59 -19.39
CA PRO A 271 -38.17 -12.01 -19.69
C PRO A 271 -36.69 -12.33 -19.97
N THR A 272 -36.28 -13.55 -19.63
CA THR A 272 -35.03 -14.14 -20.09
C THR A 272 -35.28 -14.89 -21.39
N ILE A 273 -34.45 -14.63 -22.40
CA ILE A 273 -34.48 -15.28 -23.70
C ILE A 273 -33.19 -16.03 -23.93
N SER A 274 -33.26 -17.34 -24.17
CA SER A 274 -32.10 -18.19 -24.44
C SER A 274 -32.33 -19.10 -25.65
N ILE A 275 -31.27 -19.51 -26.30
CA ILE A 275 -31.28 -20.64 -27.24
C ILE A 275 -30.74 -21.84 -26.49
N GLU A 276 -31.49 -22.94 -26.56
CA GLU A 276 -31.10 -24.25 -26.03
C GLU A 276 -31.09 -25.27 -27.16
N ALA A 277 -29.95 -25.97 -27.32
CA ALA A 277 -29.82 -27.08 -28.26
C ALA A 277 -29.27 -28.29 -27.52
N SER A 278 -29.98 -29.42 -27.59
CA SER A 278 -29.55 -30.64 -26.89
C SER A 278 -29.62 -31.85 -27.79
N GLN A 279 -28.67 -32.76 -27.58
CA GLN A 279 -28.69 -34.12 -28.11
C GLN A 279 -28.64 -35.07 -26.93
N THR A 280 -29.72 -35.90 -26.82
CA THR A 280 -29.83 -36.88 -25.75
C THR A 280 -29.87 -38.29 -26.35
N TRP A 281 -29.08 -39.18 -25.78
CA TRP A 281 -29.05 -40.60 -26.09
C TRP A 281 -29.53 -41.35 -24.85
N ARG A 282 -30.58 -42.19 -25.03
CA ARG A 282 -31.13 -43.03 -23.98
C ARG A 282 -31.15 -44.48 -24.42
N ASP A 283 -30.92 -45.40 -23.51
CA ASP A 283 -31.06 -46.87 -23.73
C ASP A 283 -31.74 -47.46 -22.50
N ASP A 284 -32.83 -48.22 -22.77
CA ASP A 284 -33.71 -48.79 -21.75
C ASP A 284 -34.18 -47.76 -20.70
N ALA A 285 -34.79 -46.68 -21.16
CA ALA A 285 -35.23 -45.57 -20.33
C ALA A 285 -36.70 -45.20 -20.52
N ASP A 286 -37.31 -44.58 -19.53
CA ASP A 286 -38.69 -44.08 -19.55
C ASP A 286 -39.73 -45.17 -19.87
N GLY A 287 -39.49 -46.41 -19.44
CA GLY A 287 -40.35 -47.58 -19.69
C GLY A 287 -40.28 -48.15 -21.12
N LEU A 288 -39.36 -47.67 -21.94
CA LEU A 288 -39.13 -48.14 -23.30
C LEU A 288 -37.85 -48.94 -23.40
N LYS A 289 -37.92 -50.15 -23.95
CA LYS A 289 -36.75 -50.99 -24.16
C LYS A 289 -36.03 -50.62 -25.46
N GLY A 290 -34.71 -50.48 -25.37
CA GLY A 290 -33.82 -50.17 -26.48
C GLY A 290 -33.47 -48.70 -26.57
N ARG A 291 -32.76 -48.33 -27.65
CA ARG A 291 -32.19 -47.00 -27.85
C ARG A 291 -33.24 -45.98 -28.34
N SER A 292 -33.17 -44.78 -27.71
CA SER A 292 -33.95 -43.61 -28.12
C SER A 292 -33.02 -42.40 -28.19
N ASP A 293 -32.92 -41.79 -29.36
CA ASP A 293 -32.08 -40.60 -29.59
C ASP A 293 -33.02 -39.40 -29.83
N GLU A 294 -32.78 -38.30 -29.12
CA GLU A 294 -33.58 -37.06 -29.21
C GLU A 294 -32.66 -35.89 -29.52
N THR A 295 -33.00 -35.11 -30.56
CA THR A 295 -32.36 -33.85 -30.89
C THR A 295 -33.37 -32.73 -30.70
N LEU A 296 -33.04 -31.72 -29.89
CA LEU A 296 -33.91 -30.59 -29.59
C LEU A 296 -33.15 -29.28 -29.85
N ALA A 297 -33.80 -28.32 -30.51
CA ALA A 297 -33.33 -26.94 -30.63
C ALA A 297 -34.52 -26.00 -30.39
N MET A 298 -34.38 -25.13 -29.39
CA MET A 298 -35.49 -24.27 -28.95
C MET A 298 -35.00 -22.85 -28.69
N LEU A 299 -35.81 -21.87 -29.01
CA LEU A 299 -35.78 -20.53 -28.43
C LEU A 299 -36.68 -20.56 -27.20
N ARG A 300 -36.07 -20.37 -26.02
CA ARG A 300 -36.81 -20.41 -24.75
C ARG A 300 -37.01 -19.01 -24.22
N LEU A 301 -38.24 -18.66 -23.86
CA LEU A 301 -38.59 -17.45 -23.13
C LEU A 301 -39.08 -17.85 -21.74
N ARG A 302 -38.47 -17.33 -20.71
CA ARG A 302 -38.88 -17.50 -19.31
C ARG A 302 -39.18 -16.14 -18.70
N TYR A 303 -40.38 -16.00 -18.15
CA TYR A 303 -40.81 -14.76 -17.50
C TYR A 303 -41.57 -15.07 -16.22
N ASN A 304 -41.09 -14.53 -15.10
CA ASN A 304 -41.78 -14.64 -13.83
C ASN A 304 -42.79 -13.48 -13.72
N LEU A 305 -44.07 -13.80 -13.66
CA LEU A 305 -45.14 -12.80 -13.59
C LEU A 305 -45.34 -12.24 -12.17
N PHE A 306 -45.06 -13.03 -11.16
CA PHE A 306 -45.24 -12.61 -9.76
C PHE A 306 -44.41 -13.45 -8.81
N ASN A 307 -43.61 -12.79 -7.97
CA ASN A 307 -42.69 -13.39 -6.99
C ASN A 307 -42.99 -12.89 -5.57
N GLY A 308 -44.28 -12.81 -5.19
CA GLY A 308 -44.68 -12.44 -3.84
C GLY A 308 -44.22 -11.06 -3.35
N GLY A 309 -43.83 -10.15 -4.27
CA GLY A 309 -43.31 -8.81 -3.94
C GLY A 309 -41.82 -8.74 -3.61
N SER A 310 -41.11 -9.88 -3.63
CA SER A 310 -39.66 -9.93 -3.31
C SER A 310 -38.82 -9.12 -4.28
N ASP A 311 -39.20 -9.07 -5.56
CA ASP A 311 -38.45 -8.35 -6.59
C ASP A 311 -38.47 -6.84 -6.37
N VAL A 312 -39.62 -6.30 -5.93
CA VAL A 312 -39.75 -4.89 -5.58
C VAL A 312 -38.89 -4.58 -4.33
N ALA A 313 -39.00 -5.40 -3.29
CA ALA A 313 -38.21 -5.20 -2.05
C ALA A 313 -36.70 -5.28 -2.29
N ASN A 314 -36.23 -6.19 -3.17
CA ASN A 314 -34.85 -6.31 -3.57
C ASN A 314 -34.38 -5.06 -4.35
N ALA A 315 -35.17 -4.59 -5.31
CA ALA A 315 -34.85 -3.38 -6.08
C ALA A 315 -34.76 -2.14 -5.15
N ASP A 316 -35.69 -2.01 -4.20
CA ASP A 316 -35.64 -0.94 -3.21
C ASP A 316 -34.40 -1.06 -2.29
N SER A 317 -34.05 -2.28 -1.86
CA SER A 317 -32.82 -2.52 -1.09
C SER A 317 -31.58 -2.05 -1.84
N PHE A 318 -31.43 -2.40 -3.12
CA PHE A 318 -30.29 -1.94 -3.93
C PHE A 318 -30.31 -0.44 -4.22
N ALA A 319 -31.49 0.20 -4.30
CA ALA A 319 -31.60 1.66 -4.38
C ALA A 319 -31.03 2.33 -3.11
N TYR A 320 -31.31 1.78 -1.92
CA TYR A 320 -30.73 2.30 -0.68
C TYR A 320 -29.24 1.99 -0.55
N GLN A 321 -28.77 0.86 -1.09
CA GLN A 321 -27.32 0.59 -1.17
C GLN A 321 -26.59 1.59 -2.07
N LEU A 322 -27.17 1.98 -3.20
CA LEU A 322 -26.64 3.05 -4.04
C LEU A 322 -26.60 4.39 -3.31
N ASN A 323 -27.64 4.75 -2.54
CA ASN A 323 -27.64 5.97 -1.74
C ASN A 323 -26.53 5.91 -0.67
N LYS A 324 -26.38 4.75 0.02
CA LYS A 324 -25.27 4.53 0.96
C LYS A 324 -23.91 4.75 0.31
N ALA A 325 -23.68 4.21 -0.90
CA ALA A 325 -22.41 4.40 -1.62
C ALA A 325 -22.14 5.88 -1.92
N LYS A 326 -23.18 6.65 -2.31
CA LYS A 326 -23.07 8.11 -2.52
C LYS A 326 -22.72 8.86 -1.23
N ASP A 327 -23.30 8.47 -0.09
CA ASP A 327 -23.01 9.07 1.21
C ASP A 327 -21.57 8.75 1.66
N LEU A 328 -21.10 7.51 1.40
CA LEU A 328 -19.71 7.11 1.67
C LEU A 328 -18.71 7.88 0.78
N ARG A 329 -19.05 8.12 -0.48
CA ARG A 329 -18.25 8.99 -1.36
C ARG A 329 -18.13 10.41 -0.79
N GLU A 330 -19.23 10.99 -0.34
CA GLU A 330 -19.22 12.32 0.28
C GLU A 330 -18.35 12.34 1.56
N SER A 331 -18.40 11.27 2.35
CA SER A 331 -17.52 11.10 3.52
C SER A 331 -16.04 11.01 3.09
N ALA A 332 -15.74 10.31 2.00
CA ALA A 332 -14.37 10.20 1.47
C ALA A 332 -13.81 11.58 1.08
N TYR A 333 -14.60 12.42 0.39
CA TYR A 333 -14.20 13.80 0.08
C TYR A 333 -13.84 14.59 1.34
N ARG A 334 -14.69 14.53 2.37
CA ARG A 334 -14.46 15.26 3.63
C ARG A 334 -13.23 14.75 4.37
N ASN A 335 -13.02 13.45 4.41
CA ASN A 335 -11.87 12.85 5.09
C ASN A 335 -10.55 13.21 4.39
N VAL A 336 -10.52 13.21 3.05
CA VAL A 336 -9.36 13.64 2.27
C VAL A 336 -9.08 15.12 2.47
N GLU A 337 -10.11 15.98 2.44
CA GLU A 337 -9.97 17.41 2.70
C GLU A 337 -9.44 17.70 4.11
N GLU A 338 -9.96 17.01 5.13
CA GLU A 338 -9.49 17.14 6.51
C GLU A 338 -8.02 16.71 6.63
N GLY A 339 -7.67 15.53 6.13
CA GLY A 339 -6.29 15.00 6.16
C GLY A 339 -5.30 15.92 5.44
N LEU A 340 -5.72 16.52 4.33
CA LEU A 340 -4.92 17.48 3.59
C LEU A 340 -4.72 18.79 4.39
N LYS A 341 -5.77 19.37 4.93
CA LYS A 341 -5.67 20.60 5.74
C LYS A 341 -4.79 20.42 6.98
N LEU A 342 -4.89 19.26 7.64
CA LEU A 342 -4.01 18.91 8.76
C LEU A 342 -2.55 18.77 8.31
N SER A 343 -2.29 18.12 7.17
CA SER A 343 -0.94 17.96 6.62
C SER A 343 -0.34 19.30 6.20
N TRP A 344 -1.13 20.17 5.61
CA TRP A 344 -0.75 21.52 5.21
C TRP A 344 -0.35 22.39 6.43
N THR A 345 -1.24 22.44 7.43
CA THR A 345 -0.96 23.20 8.66
C THR A 345 0.28 22.67 9.38
N ALA A 346 0.46 21.35 9.41
CA ALA A 346 1.66 20.74 9.99
C ALA A 346 2.93 21.16 9.23
N LEU A 347 2.91 21.26 7.90
CA LEU A 347 4.04 21.75 7.11
C LEU A 347 4.38 23.20 7.45
N ASP A 348 3.37 24.09 7.46
CA ASP A 348 3.56 25.51 7.74
C ASP A 348 4.17 25.74 9.13
N LEU A 349 3.61 25.10 10.17
CA LEU A 349 4.12 25.19 11.53
C LEU A 349 5.54 24.59 11.69
N THR A 350 5.83 23.52 10.99
CA THR A 350 7.15 22.89 11.04
C THR A 350 8.22 23.76 10.37
N LEU A 351 7.89 24.47 9.29
CA LEU A 351 8.76 25.45 8.65
C LEU A 351 9.13 26.57 9.60
N GLN A 352 8.15 27.15 10.30
CA GLN A 352 8.35 28.22 11.29
C GLN A 352 9.18 27.71 12.48
N GLN A 353 8.85 26.53 13.01
CA GLN A 353 9.60 25.94 14.13
C GLN A 353 11.07 25.73 13.78
N LYS A 354 11.38 25.23 12.59
CA LYS A 354 12.76 24.99 12.12
C LYS A 354 13.56 26.31 12.07
N GLU A 355 12.94 27.41 11.62
CA GLU A 355 13.58 28.73 11.59
C GLU A 355 14.00 29.17 13.00
N PHE A 356 13.07 29.13 13.97
CA PHE A 356 13.40 29.50 15.36
C PHE A 356 14.44 28.57 16.00
N LEU A 357 14.40 27.27 15.71
CA LEU A 357 15.40 26.33 16.21
C LEU A 357 16.77 26.54 15.56
N SER A 358 16.83 27.00 14.31
CA SER A 358 18.10 27.42 13.68
C SER A 358 18.72 28.61 14.42
N ASP A 359 17.92 29.65 14.70
CA ASP A 359 18.35 30.83 15.44
C ASP A 359 18.82 30.46 16.87
N HIS A 360 18.17 29.48 17.49
CA HIS A 360 18.56 28.97 18.81
C HIS A 360 19.93 28.28 18.75
N VAL A 361 20.16 27.44 17.71
CA VAL A 361 21.48 26.80 17.51
C VAL A 361 22.61 27.85 17.36
N ASP A 362 22.38 28.87 16.53
CA ASP A 362 23.34 29.92 16.27
C ASP A 362 23.67 30.71 17.57
N SER A 363 22.63 31.15 18.30
CA SER A 363 22.80 31.86 19.57
C SER A 363 23.46 31.02 20.65
N ALA A 364 23.11 29.75 20.77
CA ALA A 364 23.73 28.82 21.72
C ALA A 364 25.21 28.58 21.36
N SER A 365 25.54 28.46 20.06
CA SER A 365 26.90 28.28 19.59
C SER A 365 27.79 29.49 19.92
N GLU A 366 27.29 30.71 19.68
CA GLU A 366 27.97 31.95 20.02
C GLU A 366 28.18 32.07 21.54
N THR A 367 27.19 31.66 22.34
CA THR A 367 27.24 31.68 23.81
C THR A 367 28.33 30.73 24.31
N VAL A 368 28.42 29.51 23.75
CA VAL A 368 29.51 28.56 24.08
C VAL A 368 30.88 29.21 23.86
N ILE A 369 31.12 29.79 22.67
CA ILE A 369 32.37 30.42 22.33
C ILE A 369 32.72 31.56 23.29
N ALA A 370 31.71 32.37 23.64
CA ALA A 370 31.91 33.50 24.56
C ALA A 370 32.24 33.00 25.98
N TYR A 371 31.50 32.00 26.49
CA TYR A 371 31.70 31.48 27.86
C TYR A 371 33.01 30.71 27.99
N GLU A 372 33.47 29.98 27.00
CA GLU A 372 34.79 29.36 27.00
C GLU A 372 35.93 30.39 27.09
N LYS A 373 35.83 31.52 26.36
CA LYS A 373 36.80 32.61 26.45
C LYS A 373 36.80 33.26 27.83
N GLN A 374 35.60 33.54 28.39
CA GLN A 374 35.45 34.14 29.73
C GLN A 374 35.93 33.20 30.83
N TYR A 375 35.74 31.88 30.70
CA TYR A 375 36.25 30.89 31.63
C TYR A 375 37.79 30.88 31.65
N LYS A 376 38.43 30.94 30.48
CA LYS A 376 39.92 30.96 30.38
C LYS A 376 40.55 32.17 31.10
N ILE A 377 39.84 33.28 31.21
CA ILE A 377 40.33 34.49 31.93
C ILE A 377 39.75 34.63 33.35
N GLY A 378 39.04 33.59 33.83
CA GLY A 378 38.50 33.55 35.20
C GLY A 378 37.22 34.35 35.45
N GLN A 379 36.52 34.82 34.42
CA GLN A 379 35.29 35.59 34.55
C GLN A 379 34.01 34.72 34.59
N ARG A 380 34.13 33.43 34.34
CA ARG A 380 33.02 32.46 34.37
C ARG A 380 33.46 31.19 35.08
N THR A 381 32.46 30.44 35.57
CA THR A 381 32.71 29.14 36.20
C THR A 381 32.71 28.02 35.15
N LEU A 382 33.32 26.88 35.49
CA LEU A 382 33.25 25.68 34.64
C LEU A 382 31.83 25.20 34.48
N LEU A 383 30.97 25.34 35.50
CA LEU A 383 29.57 24.96 35.45
C LEU A 383 28.83 25.71 34.36
N ASP A 384 29.10 27.01 34.18
CA ASP A 384 28.51 27.83 33.11
C ASP A 384 28.85 27.26 31.72
N VAL A 385 30.15 26.91 31.51
CA VAL A 385 30.62 26.31 30.24
C VAL A 385 29.93 24.95 29.99
N LEU A 386 29.88 24.09 31.00
CA LEU A 386 29.27 22.77 30.86
C LEU A 386 27.74 22.85 30.58
N ASN A 387 27.09 23.85 31.18
CA ASN A 387 25.66 24.06 30.93
C ASN A 387 25.39 24.54 29.49
N THR A 388 26.17 25.52 29.00
CA THR A 388 26.02 26.01 27.61
C THR A 388 26.38 24.97 26.57
N GLN A 389 27.36 24.11 26.85
CA GLN A 389 27.70 22.96 25.98
C GLN A 389 26.54 21.98 25.89
N ASN A 390 25.89 21.69 27.03
CA ASN A 390 24.69 20.82 27.02
C ASN A 390 23.52 21.48 26.29
N GLU A 391 23.30 22.79 26.45
CA GLU A 391 22.26 23.54 25.75
C GLU A 391 22.49 23.51 24.23
N LEU A 392 23.72 23.72 23.76
CA LEU A 392 24.07 23.62 22.35
C LEU A 392 23.81 22.22 21.80
N PHE A 393 24.13 21.16 22.57
CA PHE A 393 23.84 19.78 22.16
C PHE A 393 22.34 19.53 21.98
N GLU A 394 21.52 19.96 22.97
CA GLU A 394 20.06 19.80 22.87
C GLU A 394 19.48 20.67 21.72
N ALA A 395 19.93 21.93 21.58
CA ALA A 395 19.49 22.80 20.49
C ALA A 395 19.78 22.21 19.12
N ARG A 396 20.97 21.63 18.90
CA ARG A 396 21.32 20.95 17.65
C ARG A 396 20.47 19.71 17.41
N LYS A 397 20.16 18.95 18.44
CA LYS A 397 19.28 17.78 18.34
C LYS A 397 17.85 18.19 17.96
N ASP A 398 17.30 19.22 18.61
CA ASP A 398 15.97 19.74 18.31
C ASP A 398 15.88 20.31 16.88
N TYR A 399 16.94 20.99 16.42
CA TYR A 399 17.04 21.44 15.03
C TYR A 399 17.06 20.27 14.04
N LEU A 400 17.80 19.20 14.33
CA LEU A 400 17.78 17.99 13.51
C LEU A 400 16.38 17.38 13.45
N ASP A 401 15.68 17.28 14.58
CA ASP A 401 14.31 16.77 14.63
C ASP A 401 13.39 17.62 13.74
N ALA A 402 13.46 18.94 13.81
CA ALA A 402 12.65 19.84 12.98
C ALA A 402 13.03 19.77 11.48
N LYS A 403 14.33 19.65 11.15
CA LYS A 403 14.84 19.50 9.78
C LYS A 403 14.25 18.25 9.08
N TYR A 404 14.19 17.13 9.78
CA TYR A 404 13.64 15.89 9.24
C TYR A 404 12.12 15.88 9.27
N ALA A 405 11.50 16.49 10.29
CA ALA A 405 10.05 16.67 10.35
C ALA A 405 9.52 17.52 9.18
N GLU A 406 10.23 18.58 8.78
CA GLU A 406 9.91 19.40 7.59
C GLU A 406 9.88 18.55 6.30
N GLN A 407 10.91 17.74 6.06
CA GLN A 407 10.95 16.90 4.87
C GLN A 407 9.81 15.89 4.87
N PHE A 408 9.54 15.27 6.02
CA PHE A 408 8.40 14.35 6.14
C PHE A 408 7.05 15.06 5.93
N ALA A 409 6.87 16.27 6.46
CA ALA A 409 5.66 17.06 6.25
C ALA A 409 5.42 17.39 4.77
N LYS A 410 6.48 17.68 3.99
CA LYS A 410 6.38 17.85 2.54
C LYS A 410 5.86 16.59 1.84
N TYR A 411 6.42 15.42 2.17
CA TYR A 411 5.92 14.15 1.61
C TYR A 411 4.48 13.83 2.05
N ARG A 412 4.09 14.20 3.27
CA ARG A 412 2.70 14.06 3.73
C ARG A 412 1.72 14.90 2.90
N VAL A 413 2.08 16.14 2.57
CA VAL A 413 1.25 16.98 1.69
C VAL A 413 1.14 16.36 0.31
N MET A 414 2.25 15.88 -0.27
CA MET A 414 2.25 15.18 -1.57
C MET A 414 1.39 13.91 -1.57
N ASN A 415 1.38 13.17 -0.45
CA ASN A 415 0.50 12.00 -0.28
C ASN A 415 -0.97 12.43 -0.20
N ALA A 416 -1.26 13.46 0.59
CA ALA A 416 -2.61 13.97 0.77
C ALA A 416 -3.20 14.61 -0.50
N THR A 417 -2.37 15.04 -1.45
CA THR A 417 -2.80 15.47 -2.79
C THR A 417 -2.87 14.31 -3.81
N GLY A 418 -2.43 13.09 -3.43
CA GLY A 418 -2.36 11.94 -4.34
C GLY A 418 -1.18 11.96 -5.31
N GLN A 419 -0.18 12.82 -5.10
CA GLN A 419 0.94 13.03 -6.03
C GLN A 419 2.27 12.41 -5.55
N LEU A 420 2.32 11.73 -4.39
CA LEU A 420 3.55 11.27 -3.77
C LEU A 420 4.38 10.34 -4.70
N LEU A 421 3.76 9.37 -5.34
CA LEU A 421 4.47 8.43 -6.23
C LEU A 421 5.08 9.15 -7.43
N SER A 422 4.36 10.11 -8.00
CA SER A 422 4.84 10.96 -9.11
C SER A 422 5.99 11.86 -8.66
N ALA A 423 5.89 12.48 -7.48
CA ALA A 423 6.93 13.34 -6.90
C ALA A 423 8.22 12.57 -6.61
N LEU A 424 8.11 11.30 -6.19
CA LEU A 424 9.24 10.39 -6.01
C LEU A 424 9.73 9.75 -7.31
N ARG A 425 9.08 10.07 -8.45
CA ARG A 425 9.43 9.50 -9.77
C ARG A 425 9.49 7.98 -9.75
N VAL A 426 8.62 7.35 -8.97
CA VAL A 426 8.53 5.91 -8.89
C VAL A 426 7.63 5.41 -10.00
N GLU A 427 8.20 4.60 -10.89
CA GLU A 427 7.42 3.92 -11.93
C GLU A 427 6.65 2.76 -11.29
N VAL A 428 5.33 2.89 -11.28
CA VAL A 428 4.46 1.77 -10.93
C VAL A 428 4.37 0.78 -12.10
N PRO A 429 4.26 -0.54 -11.84
CA PRO A 429 4.09 -1.51 -12.90
C PRO A 429 2.89 -1.16 -13.81
N GLN A 430 3.06 -1.34 -15.12
CA GLN A 430 2.01 -1.03 -16.10
C GLN A 430 0.72 -1.79 -15.80
N GLU A 431 0.84 -3.01 -15.30
CA GLU A 431 -0.29 -3.88 -14.90
C GLU A 431 -1.22 -3.24 -13.83
N TRP A 432 -0.71 -2.28 -13.02
CA TRP A 432 -1.50 -1.55 -12.02
C TRP A 432 -2.27 -0.37 -12.63
N LEU A 433 -1.86 0.06 -13.83
CA LEU A 433 -2.44 1.20 -14.54
C LEU A 433 -3.47 0.76 -15.58
N ASP A 434 -3.48 -0.53 -15.95
CA ASP A 434 -4.42 -1.07 -16.91
C ASP A 434 -5.85 -0.98 -16.36
N LYS A 435 -6.66 -0.12 -16.99
CA LYS A 435 -8.06 0.07 -16.61
C LYS A 435 -8.88 -1.17 -16.95
N VAL A 436 -9.83 -1.47 -16.08
CA VAL A 436 -10.89 -2.41 -16.40
C VAL A 436 -12.05 -1.61 -17.01
N GLU A 437 -12.29 -1.79 -18.30
CA GLU A 437 -13.34 -1.08 -19.04
C GLU A 437 -14.73 -1.64 -18.71
N TYR A 438 -15.74 -0.76 -18.54
CA TYR A 438 -17.15 -1.09 -18.32
C TYR A 438 -18.08 -0.12 -19.02
#